data_6f5fd6ca2db8cc3b754c2a98b2b98a6f
#
_entry.id   6f5fd6ca2db8cc3b754c2a98b2b98a6f
#
_cell.length_a   1.000
_cell.length_b   1.000
_cell.length_c   1.000
_cell.angle_alpha   90.00
_cell.angle_beta   90.00
_cell.angle_gamma   90.00
#
_symmetry.space_group_name_H-M   'P 1'
#
loop_
_entity.id
_entity.type
_entity.pdbx_description
1 polymer ?
#
loop_
_entity_poly.entity_id
_entity_poly.type
_entity_poly.pdbx_seq_one_letter_code
_entity_poly.pdbx_strand_id
1 'polypeptide(L)'
;MILFSKPYISKTEERNVLKVLRSGILTDGFFQNKTEDLIKKKINSNYIALTQSCTDALELASLLIDLKPNDEVIMPSYTFTSTANAVVLRNAKPVFIDIKQDDMCIDERLIENKITKKTKAIYVVHYGGKCINLNQIIK
;
A
#
# COMPACT_ATOMS: atom_id res chain seq x y z
N MET A 1 -20.46 -22.86 6.42
CA MET A 1 -20.38 -21.47 5.86
C MET A 1 -18.91 -21.19 5.57
N ILE A 2 -18.58 -20.82 4.34
CA ILE A 2 -17.23 -20.41 3.95
C ILE A 2 -17.13 -18.91 4.16
N LEU A 3 -16.23 -18.45 5.03
CA LEU A 3 -15.99 -17.04 5.29
C LEU A 3 -15.14 -16.44 4.16
N PHE A 4 -15.43 -15.20 3.78
CA PHE A 4 -14.66 -14.46 2.76
C PHE A 4 -13.19 -14.30 3.18
N SER A 5 -12.94 -14.00 4.43
CA SER A 5 -11.59 -14.02 5.00
C SER A 5 -11.63 -14.50 6.45
N LYS A 6 -10.61 -15.26 6.82
CA LYS A 6 -10.37 -15.67 8.20
C LYS A 6 -8.89 -15.63 8.47
N PRO A 7 -8.40 -14.84 9.44
CA PRO A 7 -6.99 -14.83 9.78
C PRO A 7 -6.59 -16.19 10.34
N TYR A 8 -5.41 -16.66 9.94
CA TYR A 8 -4.80 -17.81 10.58
C TYR A 8 -4.09 -17.37 11.85
N ILE A 9 -4.56 -17.85 12.99
CA ILE A 9 -3.97 -17.57 14.30
C ILE A 9 -3.61 -18.89 14.96
N SER A 10 -2.34 -19.09 15.24
CA SER A 10 -1.84 -20.24 15.97
C SER A 10 -1.55 -19.89 17.44
N LYS A 11 -1.21 -20.90 18.24
CA LYS A 11 -0.76 -20.69 19.63
C LYS A 11 0.50 -19.82 19.74
N THR A 12 1.25 -19.65 18.68
CA THR A 12 2.43 -18.78 18.65
C THR A 12 2.04 -17.32 18.66
N GLU A 13 1.07 -16.93 17.80
CA GLU A 13 0.55 -15.56 17.75
C GLU A 13 -0.12 -15.18 19.08
N GLU A 14 -0.97 -16.08 19.61
CA GLU A 14 -1.61 -15.86 20.93
C GLU A 14 -0.58 -15.62 22.02
N ARG A 15 0.45 -16.45 22.11
CA ARG A 15 1.54 -16.33 23.08
C ARG A 15 2.32 -15.03 22.92
N ASN A 16 2.59 -14.60 21.69
CA ASN A 16 3.31 -13.36 21.42
C ASN A 16 2.49 -12.14 21.81
N VAL A 17 1.19 -12.11 21.51
CA VAL A 17 0.28 -11.04 21.91
C VAL A 17 0.23 -10.96 23.45
N LEU A 18 0.09 -12.08 24.14
CA LEU A 18 0.12 -12.13 25.61
C LEU A 18 1.43 -11.58 26.19
N LYS A 19 2.57 -11.87 25.56
CA LYS A 19 3.87 -11.28 25.97
C LYS A 19 3.87 -9.76 25.86
N VAL A 20 3.34 -9.21 24.77
CA VAL A 20 3.24 -7.75 24.60
C VAL A 20 2.35 -7.14 25.67
N LEU A 21 1.16 -7.69 25.88
CA LEU A 21 0.24 -7.20 26.93
C LEU A 21 0.87 -7.20 28.33
N ARG A 22 1.57 -8.29 28.67
CA ARG A 22 2.24 -8.43 29.99
C ARG A 22 3.47 -7.54 30.14
N SER A 23 4.07 -7.08 29.05
CA SER A 23 5.22 -6.17 29.11
C SER A 23 4.83 -4.74 29.50
N GLY A 24 3.56 -4.37 29.34
CA GLY A 24 3.08 -3.00 29.52
C GLY A 24 3.53 -2.02 28.42
N ILE A 25 4.33 -2.46 27.43
CA ILE A 25 4.81 -1.64 26.32
C ILE A 25 3.94 -1.96 25.09
N LEU A 26 2.95 -1.11 24.84
CA LEU A 26 1.94 -1.34 23.81
C LEU A 26 2.16 -0.52 22.53
N THR A 27 3.10 0.42 22.52
CA THR A 27 3.40 1.28 21.37
C THR A 27 4.60 0.72 20.59
N ASP A 28 5.79 1.21 20.88
CA ASP A 28 7.02 0.71 20.27
C ASP A 28 7.63 -0.42 21.11
N GLY A 29 8.09 -1.48 20.46
CA GLY A 29 8.64 -2.57 21.24
C GLY A 29 9.33 -3.65 20.42
N PHE A 30 9.74 -4.70 21.11
CA PHE A 30 10.52 -5.81 20.54
C PHE A 30 9.93 -6.39 19.27
N PHE A 31 8.61 -6.63 19.21
CA PHE A 31 7.98 -7.25 18.05
C PHE A 31 7.88 -6.31 16.86
N GLN A 32 7.69 -5.02 17.09
CA GLN A 32 7.72 -4.02 16.04
C GLN A 32 9.11 -3.97 15.40
N ASN A 33 10.16 -3.76 16.19
CA ASN A 33 11.53 -3.70 15.70
C ASN A 33 11.92 -4.97 14.95
N LYS A 34 11.55 -6.15 15.48
CA LYS A 34 11.79 -7.43 14.82
C LYS A 34 11.06 -7.52 13.47
N THR A 35 9.83 -7.02 13.37
CA THR A 35 9.06 -7.02 12.13
C THR A 35 9.69 -6.10 11.10
N GLU A 36 10.09 -4.90 11.49
CA GLU A 36 10.80 -3.95 10.63
C GLU A 36 12.08 -4.56 10.08
N ASP A 37 12.91 -5.19 10.93
CA ASP A 37 14.16 -5.83 10.52
C ASP A 37 13.94 -6.99 9.54
N LEU A 38 12.90 -7.78 9.74
CA LEU A 38 12.52 -8.86 8.83
C LEU A 38 12.10 -8.32 7.46
N ILE A 39 11.28 -7.26 7.45
CA ILE A 39 10.84 -6.64 6.20
C ILE A 39 12.02 -5.97 5.50
N LYS A 40 12.85 -5.19 6.20
CA LYS A 40 14.08 -4.58 5.66
C LYS A 40 14.93 -5.61 4.90
N LYS A 41 15.20 -6.74 5.54
CA LYS A 41 15.96 -7.83 4.91
C LYS A 41 15.27 -8.40 3.68
N LYS A 42 13.95 -8.60 3.76
CA LYS A 42 13.19 -9.25 2.69
C LYS A 42 13.09 -8.41 1.43
N ILE A 43 12.91 -7.10 1.56
CA ILE A 43 12.74 -6.17 0.43
C ILE A 43 14.02 -5.38 0.12
N ASN A 44 15.13 -5.67 0.83
CA ASN A 44 16.41 -4.97 0.70
C ASN A 44 16.28 -3.44 0.82
N SER A 45 15.54 -2.98 1.84
CA SER A 45 15.35 -1.55 2.12
C SER A 45 16.02 -1.17 3.43
N ASN A 46 16.58 0.04 3.49
CA ASN A 46 17.16 0.59 4.72
C ASN A 46 16.10 1.20 5.65
N TYR A 47 14.94 1.56 5.11
CA TYR A 47 13.90 2.29 5.83
C TYR A 47 12.57 1.56 5.73
N ILE A 48 11.92 1.37 6.87
CA ILE A 48 10.57 0.82 7.00
C ILE A 48 9.82 1.67 8.00
N ALA A 49 8.57 1.97 7.70
CA ALA A 49 7.61 2.50 8.64
C ALA A 49 6.41 1.56 8.69
N LEU A 50 6.09 1.07 9.87
CA LEU A 50 4.87 0.29 10.10
C LEU A 50 3.72 1.25 10.40
N THR A 51 2.56 0.97 9.82
CA THR A 51 1.33 1.73 10.02
C THR A 51 0.23 0.81 10.52
N GLN A 52 -0.84 1.37 11.08
CA GLN A 52 -1.95 0.59 11.63
C GLN A 52 -2.83 -0.03 10.54
N SER A 53 -2.80 0.56 9.32
CA SER A 53 -3.56 0.07 8.18
C SER A 53 -2.87 0.41 6.85
N CYS A 54 -3.30 -0.24 5.76
CA CYS A 54 -2.89 0.14 4.42
C CYS A 54 -3.38 1.55 4.05
N THR A 55 -4.51 1.99 4.59
CA THR A 55 -5.02 3.37 4.43
C THR A 55 -4.01 4.37 4.96
N ASP A 56 -3.52 4.20 6.19
CA ASP A 56 -2.51 5.07 6.78
C ASP A 56 -1.20 5.03 6.00
N ALA A 57 -0.82 3.86 5.47
CA ALA A 57 0.37 3.73 4.63
C ALA A 57 0.24 4.54 3.33
N LEU A 58 -0.92 4.54 2.69
CA LEU A 58 -1.20 5.33 1.47
C LEU A 58 -1.19 6.83 1.77
N GLU A 59 -1.78 7.26 2.88
CA GLU A 59 -1.75 8.65 3.32
C GLU A 59 -0.32 9.11 3.63
N LEU A 60 0.44 8.30 4.35
CA LEU A 60 1.85 8.55 4.63
C LEU A 60 2.68 8.63 3.34
N ALA A 61 2.46 7.72 2.39
CA ALA A 61 3.12 7.76 1.09
C ALA A 61 2.83 9.07 0.35
N SER A 62 1.55 9.51 0.36
CA SER A 62 1.14 10.79 -0.25
C SER A 62 1.83 12.01 0.39
N LEU A 63 2.07 11.96 1.71
CA LEU A 63 2.85 12.97 2.44
C LEU A 63 4.32 12.93 2.04
N LEU A 64 4.92 11.74 2.00
CA LEU A 64 6.35 11.57 1.74
C LEU A 64 6.76 12.01 0.32
N ILE A 65 5.91 11.79 -0.68
CA ILE A 65 6.12 12.29 -2.05
C ILE A 65 5.74 13.76 -2.21
N ASP A 66 5.29 14.40 -1.12
CA ASP A 66 4.93 15.81 -1.05
C ASP A 66 3.90 16.23 -2.10
N LEU A 67 2.78 15.47 -2.18
CA LEU A 67 1.67 15.82 -3.06
C LEU A 67 1.13 17.20 -2.77
N LYS A 68 1.02 18.01 -3.82
CA LYS A 68 0.50 19.37 -3.78
C LYS A 68 -0.89 19.45 -4.44
N PRO A 69 -1.66 20.50 -4.14
CA PRO A 69 -2.90 20.77 -4.85
C PRO A 69 -2.70 20.79 -6.38
N ASN A 70 -3.59 20.11 -7.09
CA ASN A 70 -3.57 19.92 -8.54
C ASN A 70 -2.49 18.95 -9.10
N ASP A 71 -1.63 18.37 -8.28
CA ASP A 71 -0.83 17.22 -8.72
C ASP A 71 -1.76 16.07 -9.13
N GLU A 72 -1.32 15.25 -10.07
CA GLU A 72 -2.08 14.10 -10.56
C GLU A 72 -1.42 12.80 -10.14
N VAL A 73 -2.24 11.86 -9.67
CA VAL A 73 -1.80 10.49 -9.34
C VAL A 73 -2.60 9.51 -10.15
N ILE A 74 -1.92 8.77 -11.01
CA ILE A 74 -2.52 7.71 -11.82
C ILE A 74 -2.77 6.49 -10.92
N MET A 75 -3.94 5.86 -11.07
CA MET A 75 -4.32 4.68 -10.29
C MET A 75 -5.36 3.82 -11.01
N PRO A 76 -5.49 2.50 -10.66
CA PRO A 76 -6.53 1.68 -11.24
C PRO A 76 -7.91 2.14 -10.80
N SER A 77 -8.90 2.01 -11.70
CA SER A 77 -10.31 2.29 -11.37
C SER A 77 -10.92 1.26 -10.42
N TYR A 78 -10.36 0.05 -10.39
CA TYR A 78 -10.77 -1.03 -9.50
C TYR A 78 -9.80 -1.15 -8.32
N THR A 79 -10.11 -0.46 -7.26
CA THR A 79 -9.32 -0.43 -6.02
C THR A 79 -10.22 -0.09 -4.84
N PHE A 80 -9.72 -0.26 -3.62
CA PHE A 80 -10.40 0.22 -2.43
C PHE A 80 -10.37 1.76 -2.38
N THR A 81 -11.43 2.37 -1.87
CA THR A 81 -11.61 3.85 -1.86
C THR A 81 -10.46 4.61 -1.21
N SER A 82 -9.78 4.03 -0.21
CA SER A 82 -8.65 4.67 0.46
C SER A 82 -7.49 5.01 -0.48
N THR A 83 -7.32 4.28 -1.59
CA THR A 83 -6.29 4.58 -2.59
C THR A 83 -6.51 5.97 -3.20
N ALA A 84 -7.75 6.30 -3.55
CA ALA A 84 -8.10 7.62 -4.08
C ALA A 84 -8.17 8.69 -2.97
N ASN A 85 -8.71 8.33 -1.80
CA ASN A 85 -8.85 9.25 -0.69
C ASN A 85 -7.50 9.81 -0.21
N ALA A 86 -6.46 8.99 -0.15
CA ALA A 86 -5.12 9.43 0.22
C ALA A 86 -4.58 10.56 -0.69
N VAL A 87 -4.98 10.57 -1.95
CA VAL A 87 -4.65 11.62 -2.92
C VAL A 87 -5.54 12.85 -2.74
N VAL A 88 -6.86 12.63 -2.60
CA VAL A 88 -7.84 13.73 -2.44
C VAL A 88 -7.60 14.52 -1.14
N LEU A 89 -7.21 13.86 -0.06
CA LEU A 89 -6.85 14.51 1.21
C LEU A 89 -5.69 15.51 1.07
N ARG A 90 -4.88 15.39 0.02
CA ARG A 90 -3.81 16.34 -0.33
C ARG A 90 -4.25 17.42 -1.33
N ASN A 91 -5.56 17.52 -1.65
CA ASN A 91 -6.11 18.34 -2.72
C ASN A 91 -5.48 18.03 -4.09
N ALA A 92 -4.90 16.85 -4.26
CA ALA A 92 -4.42 16.32 -5.51
C ALA A 92 -5.53 15.56 -6.24
N LYS A 93 -5.33 15.26 -7.51
CA LYS A 93 -6.33 14.70 -8.41
C LYS A 93 -6.02 13.23 -8.72
N PRO A 94 -6.89 12.28 -8.34
CA PRO A 94 -6.79 10.92 -8.84
C PRO A 94 -7.13 10.85 -10.33
N VAL A 95 -6.30 10.17 -11.10
CA VAL A 95 -6.48 9.90 -12.54
C VAL A 95 -6.68 8.41 -12.72
N PHE A 96 -7.93 8.02 -12.95
CA PHE A 96 -8.28 6.61 -13.05
C PHE A 96 -7.94 6.04 -14.43
N ILE A 97 -7.38 4.83 -14.42
CA ILE A 97 -7.12 4.00 -15.59
C ILE A 97 -7.87 2.68 -15.42
N ASP A 98 -8.29 2.12 -16.52
CA ASP A 98 -8.98 0.84 -16.53
C ASP A 98 -8.04 -0.32 -16.16
N ILE A 99 -8.63 -1.44 -15.80
CA ILE A 99 -7.94 -2.66 -15.39
C ILE A 99 -7.98 -3.71 -16.51
N LYS A 100 -7.04 -4.64 -16.48
CA LYS A 100 -7.08 -5.84 -17.31
C LYS A 100 -8.10 -6.83 -16.75
N GLN A 101 -8.86 -7.47 -17.63
CA GLN A 101 -9.91 -8.43 -17.25
C GLN A 101 -9.38 -9.73 -16.65
N ASP A 102 -8.16 -10.11 -17.01
CA ASP A 102 -7.56 -11.39 -16.61
C ASP A 102 -6.95 -11.38 -15.20
N ASP A 103 -6.52 -10.22 -14.72
CA ASP A 103 -5.85 -10.12 -13.43
C ASP A 103 -6.37 -8.99 -12.52
N MET A 104 -7.32 -8.19 -13.01
CA MET A 104 -7.91 -7.05 -12.28
C MET A 104 -6.89 -5.99 -11.83
N CYS A 105 -5.67 -6.05 -12.36
CA CYS A 105 -4.64 -5.04 -12.13
C CYS A 105 -4.73 -3.92 -13.16
N ILE A 106 -4.11 -2.77 -12.87
CA ILE A 106 -4.04 -1.63 -13.79
C ILE A 106 -3.54 -2.07 -15.17
N ASP A 107 -4.15 -1.55 -16.23
CA ASP A 107 -3.65 -1.79 -17.60
C ASP A 107 -2.46 -0.85 -17.87
N GLU A 108 -1.27 -1.40 -17.81
CA GLU A 108 -0.01 -0.67 -17.96
C GLU A 108 0.10 0.03 -19.31
N ARG A 109 -0.58 -0.51 -20.36
CA ARG A 109 -0.57 0.05 -21.72
C ARG A 109 -1.28 1.41 -21.82
N LEU A 110 -2.17 1.70 -20.87
CA LEU A 110 -2.94 2.94 -20.84
C LEU A 110 -2.27 4.05 -20.05
N ILE A 111 -1.21 3.74 -19.27
CA ILE A 111 -0.57 4.69 -18.36
C ILE A 111 0.06 5.86 -19.12
N GLU A 112 0.86 5.56 -20.15
CA GLU A 112 1.62 6.58 -20.89
C GLU A 112 0.72 7.69 -21.46
N ASN A 113 -0.46 7.32 -21.97
CA ASN A 113 -1.44 8.26 -22.52
C ASN A 113 -2.10 9.18 -21.46
N LYS A 114 -1.93 8.86 -20.18
CA LYS A 114 -2.48 9.62 -19.05
C LYS A 114 -1.44 10.46 -18.30
N ILE A 115 -0.18 10.29 -18.66
CA ILE A 115 0.90 11.10 -18.07
C ILE A 115 0.80 12.53 -18.58
N THR A 116 0.80 13.46 -17.65
CA THR A 116 0.84 14.91 -17.92
C THR A 116 2.01 15.54 -17.15
N LYS A 117 2.25 16.84 -17.38
CA LYS A 117 3.22 17.61 -16.58
C LYS A 117 2.87 17.70 -15.09
N LYS A 118 1.64 17.35 -14.72
CA LYS A 118 1.14 17.33 -13.34
C LYS A 118 1.23 15.95 -12.70
N THR A 119 1.51 14.92 -13.46
CA THR A 119 1.61 13.54 -12.93
C THR A 119 2.80 13.45 -11.98
N LYS A 120 2.49 13.20 -10.72
CA LYS A 120 3.47 13.11 -9.63
C LYS A 120 3.81 11.67 -9.27
N ALA A 121 2.85 10.76 -9.36
CA ALA A 121 3.01 9.36 -8.98
C ALA A 121 2.03 8.45 -9.73
N ILE A 122 2.33 7.17 -9.69
CA ILE A 122 1.44 6.08 -10.12
C ILE A 122 1.24 5.17 -8.91
N TYR A 123 -0.01 5.04 -8.45
CA TYR A 123 -0.38 4.09 -7.41
C TYR A 123 -0.84 2.79 -8.06
N VAL A 124 -0.17 1.70 -7.73
CA VAL A 124 -0.49 0.38 -8.28
C VAL A 124 -1.07 -0.53 -7.22
N VAL A 125 -1.95 -1.43 -7.63
CA VAL A 125 -2.56 -2.43 -6.74
C VAL A 125 -2.24 -3.81 -7.29
N HIS A 126 -1.55 -4.61 -6.49
CA HIS A 126 -1.34 -6.03 -6.75
C HIS A 126 -2.59 -6.82 -6.34
N TYR A 127 -3.64 -6.73 -7.17
CA TYR A 127 -4.95 -7.24 -6.84
C TYR A 127 -4.92 -8.76 -6.59
N GLY A 128 -5.52 -9.19 -5.48
CA GLY A 128 -5.48 -10.60 -5.07
C GLY A 128 -4.07 -11.17 -4.85
N GLY A 129 -3.04 -10.31 -4.69
CA GLY A 129 -1.64 -10.72 -4.53
C GLY A 129 -0.93 -11.00 -5.86
N LYS A 130 -1.59 -10.78 -7.02
CA LYS A 130 -0.95 -10.91 -8.34
C LYS A 130 -0.08 -9.70 -8.63
N CYS A 131 1.21 -9.92 -8.87
CA CYS A 131 2.14 -8.84 -9.20
C CYS A 131 1.88 -8.31 -10.61
N ILE A 132 1.80 -6.98 -10.74
CA ILE A 132 1.82 -6.29 -12.04
C ILE A 132 3.22 -6.30 -12.64
N ASN A 133 3.33 -6.05 -13.93
CA ASN A 133 4.62 -5.93 -14.61
C ASN A 133 5.22 -4.52 -14.40
N LEU A 134 5.96 -4.35 -13.30
CA LEU A 134 6.61 -3.07 -12.97
C LEU A 134 7.58 -2.60 -14.04
N ASN A 135 8.22 -3.51 -14.80
CA ASN A 135 9.17 -3.13 -15.85
C ASN A 135 8.52 -2.35 -17.00
N GLN A 136 7.21 -2.43 -17.15
CA GLN A 136 6.47 -1.61 -18.12
C GLN A 136 6.14 -0.20 -17.60
N ILE A 137 6.20 0.00 -16.28
CA ILE A 137 5.89 1.27 -15.63
C ILE A 137 7.14 2.08 -15.32
N ILE A 138 8.26 1.39 -15.00
CA ILE A 138 9.54 2.01 -14.58
C ILE A 138 10.46 2.22 -15.80
N LYS A 139 9.91 2.58 -16.93
CA LYS A 139 10.71 3.00 -18.09
C LYS A 139 10.91 4.52 -17.99
#